data_8eb632f043fbeb46ef6c7c20f86d3cb4
#
_entry.id   8eb632f043fbeb46ef6c7c20f86d3cb4
#
_cell.length_a   1.000
_cell.length_b   1.000
_cell.length_c   1.000
_cell.angle_alpha   90.00
_cell.angle_beta   90.00
_cell.angle_gamma   90.00
#
_symmetry.space_group_name_H-M   'P 1'
#
loop_
_entity.id
_entity.type
_entity.pdbx_description
1 polymer ?
#
loop_
_entity_poly.entity_id
_entity_poly.type
_entity_poly.pdbx_seq_one_letter_code
_entity_poly.pdbx_strand_id
1 'polypeptide(L)'
;MITPDLPPEVISYLDGLPDSHRRVFELLHELAIATITDVSVIYSYNMPAYLGPGGRISLSSGDKGVSIATRIPEPIAAFQVRHPEFKTGKVTVLFPPDAEIPEDGVAELIRRATT
;
A
#
# COMPACT_ATOMS: atom_id res chain seq x y z
N MET A 1 -10.82 16.09 -8.11
CA MET A 1 -9.84 15.55 -7.15
C MET A 1 -8.43 15.86 -7.63
N ILE A 2 -7.63 16.43 -6.78
CA ILE A 2 -6.23 16.71 -7.11
C ILE A 2 -5.42 15.46 -6.80
N THR A 3 -4.79 14.89 -7.82
CA THR A 3 -3.86 13.79 -7.62
C THR A 3 -2.46 14.36 -7.39
N PRO A 4 -1.67 13.79 -6.47
CA PRO A 4 -0.30 14.24 -6.30
C PRO A 4 0.54 13.93 -7.52
N ASP A 5 1.60 14.71 -7.72
CA ASP A 5 2.56 14.41 -8.77
C ASP A 5 3.29 13.11 -8.45
N LEU A 6 3.36 12.22 -9.43
CA LEU A 6 4.06 10.96 -9.26
C LEU A 6 5.48 11.07 -9.81
N PRO A 7 6.50 10.65 -9.04
CA PRO A 7 7.85 10.57 -9.57
C PRO A 7 7.91 9.65 -10.80
N PRO A 8 8.77 9.95 -11.78
CA PRO A 8 8.91 9.07 -12.96
C PRO A 8 9.23 7.63 -12.60
N GLU A 9 10.00 7.40 -11.54
CA GLU A 9 10.33 6.06 -11.07
C GLU A 9 9.09 5.28 -10.63
N VAL A 10 8.11 5.95 -10.01
CA VAL A 10 6.86 5.31 -9.60
C VAL A 10 6.05 4.90 -10.82
N ILE A 11 5.98 5.77 -11.83
CA ILE A 11 5.29 5.46 -13.09
C ILE A 11 5.95 4.26 -13.77
N SER A 12 7.28 4.25 -13.83
CA SER A 12 8.03 3.14 -14.42
C SER A 12 7.82 1.84 -13.63
N TYR A 13 7.74 1.93 -12.32
CA TYR A 13 7.48 0.77 -11.46
C TYR A 13 6.12 0.15 -11.80
N LEU A 14 5.09 0.96 -11.90
CA LEU A 14 3.74 0.50 -12.27
C LEU A 14 3.72 -0.13 -13.66
N ASP A 15 4.38 0.51 -14.62
CA ASP A 15 4.41 0.02 -16.00
C ASP A 15 5.11 -1.32 -16.14
N GLY A 16 6.04 -1.63 -15.24
CA GLY A 16 6.78 -2.89 -15.27
C GLY A 16 6.10 -4.06 -14.57
N LEU A 17 4.94 -3.86 -13.95
CA LEU A 17 4.27 -4.92 -13.20
C LEU A 17 3.52 -5.88 -14.11
N PRO A 18 3.48 -7.20 -13.77
CA PRO A 18 2.56 -8.13 -14.42
C PRO A 18 1.11 -7.65 -14.25
N ASP A 19 0.25 -7.93 -15.21
CA ASP A 19 -1.14 -7.44 -15.20
C ASP A 19 -1.90 -7.80 -13.93
N SER A 20 -1.71 -9.03 -13.43
CA SER A 20 -2.38 -9.47 -12.21
C SER A 20 -1.94 -8.68 -10.97
N HIS A 21 -0.65 -8.39 -10.86
CA HIS A 21 -0.11 -7.58 -9.77
C HIS A 21 -0.49 -6.12 -9.92
N ARG A 22 -0.52 -5.62 -11.15
CA ARG A 22 -0.89 -4.25 -11.44
C ARG A 22 -2.32 -3.93 -10.95
N ARG A 23 -3.26 -4.85 -11.15
CA ARG A 23 -4.63 -4.68 -10.68
C ARG A 23 -4.68 -4.39 -9.17
N VAL A 24 -4.01 -5.24 -8.41
CA VAL A 24 -3.96 -5.08 -6.94
C VAL A 24 -3.19 -3.82 -6.57
N PHE A 25 -2.03 -3.60 -7.19
CA PHE A 25 -1.19 -2.44 -6.88
C PHE A 25 -1.93 -1.13 -7.14
N GLU A 26 -2.62 -1.02 -8.27
CA GLU A 26 -3.38 0.20 -8.59
C GLU A 26 -4.50 0.44 -7.59
N LEU A 27 -5.19 -0.61 -7.16
CA LEU A 27 -6.23 -0.48 -6.16
C LEU A 27 -5.67 0.03 -4.83
N LEU A 28 -4.56 -0.55 -4.37
CA LEU A 28 -3.91 -0.11 -3.14
C LEU A 28 -3.36 1.32 -3.27
N HIS A 29 -2.83 1.66 -4.43
CA HIS A 29 -2.35 3.00 -4.74
C HIS A 29 -3.50 4.01 -4.64
N GLU A 30 -4.64 3.71 -5.25
CA GLU A 30 -5.80 4.60 -5.22
C GLU A 30 -6.33 4.78 -3.80
N LEU A 31 -6.35 3.71 -3.01
CA LEU A 31 -6.76 3.79 -1.61
C LEU A 31 -5.82 4.68 -0.80
N ALA A 32 -4.51 4.58 -1.05
CA ALA A 32 -3.54 5.42 -0.37
C ALA A 32 -3.75 6.90 -0.72
N ILE A 33 -3.91 7.21 -2.00
CA ILE A 33 -4.13 8.58 -2.47
C ILE A 33 -5.43 9.15 -1.87
N ALA A 34 -6.49 8.34 -1.80
CA ALA A 34 -7.78 8.78 -1.30
C ALA A 34 -7.82 8.93 0.23
N THR A 35 -7.02 8.16 0.95
CA THR A 35 -7.10 8.06 2.41
C THR A 35 -6.13 9.01 3.13
N ILE A 36 -4.93 9.18 2.59
CA ILE A 36 -3.88 9.95 3.25
C ILE A 36 -4.10 11.44 3.04
N THR A 37 -4.15 12.20 4.15
CA THR A 37 -4.27 13.66 4.10
C THR A 37 -2.96 14.27 3.58
N ASP A 38 -3.07 15.17 2.59
CA ASP A 38 -1.92 15.85 2.00
C ASP A 38 -0.81 14.89 1.56
N VAL A 39 -1.22 13.79 0.91
CA VAL A 39 -0.31 12.71 0.54
C VAL A 39 0.80 13.21 -0.39
N SER A 40 2.03 12.75 -0.10
CA SER A 40 3.16 12.88 -1.01
C SER A 40 3.61 11.49 -1.44
N VAL A 41 3.94 11.32 -2.71
CA VAL A 41 4.42 10.05 -3.23
C VAL A 41 5.88 10.20 -3.61
N ILE A 42 6.73 9.30 -3.09
CA ILE A 42 8.16 9.29 -3.41
C ILE A 42 8.57 7.88 -3.84
N TYR A 43 9.75 7.77 -4.43
CA TYR A 43 10.35 6.48 -4.75
C TYR A 43 11.54 6.28 -3.81
N SER A 44 11.46 5.26 -2.95
CA SER A 44 12.43 5.04 -1.90
C SER A 44 12.64 3.54 -1.72
N TYR A 45 13.89 3.12 -1.58
CA TYR A 45 14.25 1.70 -1.44
C TYR A 45 13.69 0.86 -2.58
N ASN A 46 13.72 1.40 -3.79
CA ASN A 46 13.27 0.74 -5.02
C ASN A 46 11.76 0.43 -5.02
N MET A 47 10.96 1.22 -4.32
CA MET A 47 9.50 1.04 -4.29
C MET A 47 8.79 2.36 -4.03
N PRO A 48 7.53 2.49 -4.46
CA PRO A 48 6.72 3.67 -4.12
C PRO A 48 6.45 3.76 -2.63
N ALA A 49 6.54 4.97 -2.08
CA ALA A 49 6.18 5.25 -0.70
C ALA A 49 5.22 6.42 -0.65
N TYR A 50 4.27 6.36 0.28
CA TYR A 50 3.17 7.30 0.40
C TYR A 50 3.23 7.93 1.79
N LEU A 51 3.48 9.22 1.85
CA LEU A 51 3.74 9.94 3.09
C LEU A 51 2.52 10.71 3.53
N GLY A 52 2.18 10.57 4.81
CA GLY A 52 1.14 11.36 5.47
C GLY A 52 1.74 12.18 6.60
N PRO A 53 0.90 12.89 7.35
CA PRO A 53 1.37 13.80 8.41
C PRO A 53 2.05 13.11 9.59
N GLY A 54 1.72 11.84 9.87
CA GLY A 54 2.28 11.14 11.01
C GLY A 54 3.04 9.87 10.69
N GLY A 55 3.18 9.51 9.40
CA GLY A 55 3.88 8.28 9.03
C GLY A 55 3.77 8.00 7.55
N ARG A 56 4.20 6.82 7.16
CA ARG A 56 4.17 6.44 5.74
C ARG A 56 3.91 4.95 5.56
N ILE A 57 3.49 4.61 4.35
CA ILE A 57 3.42 3.22 3.89
C ILE A 57 4.23 3.09 2.61
N SER A 58 4.65 1.86 2.31
CA SER A 58 5.28 1.53 1.03
C SER A 58 4.53 0.39 0.38
N LEU A 59 4.50 0.38 -0.95
CA LEU A 59 3.91 -0.70 -1.73
C LEU A 59 4.99 -1.37 -2.54
N SER A 60 5.01 -2.71 -2.53
CA SER A 60 5.98 -3.44 -3.34
C SER A 60 5.34 -4.66 -3.97
N SER A 61 5.78 -5.00 -5.18
CA SER A 61 5.35 -6.20 -5.89
C SER A 61 6.46 -7.24 -5.81
N GLY A 62 6.10 -8.45 -5.40
CA GLY A 62 7.01 -9.60 -5.35
C GLY A 62 6.40 -10.81 -6.04
N ASP A 63 7.03 -11.96 -5.87
CA ASP A 63 6.60 -13.18 -6.56
C ASP A 63 5.19 -13.62 -6.18
N LYS A 64 4.80 -13.36 -4.94
CA LYS A 64 3.54 -13.87 -4.38
C LYS A 64 2.40 -12.85 -4.40
N GLY A 65 2.66 -11.63 -4.82
CA GLY A 65 1.65 -10.59 -4.86
C GLY A 65 2.21 -9.22 -4.49
N VAL A 66 1.34 -8.37 -3.98
CA VAL A 66 1.67 -7.00 -3.60
C VAL A 66 1.61 -6.85 -2.09
N SER A 67 2.61 -6.21 -1.50
CA SER A 67 2.66 -6.01 -0.05
C SER A 67 2.55 -4.54 0.31
N ILE A 68 1.87 -4.27 1.43
CA ILE A 68 1.94 -2.98 2.12
C ILE A 68 2.91 -3.14 3.28
N ALA A 69 3.84 -2.19 3.41
CA ALA A 69 4.73 -2.12 4.57
C ALA A 69 4.48 -0.82 5.34
N THR A 70 4.51 -0.93 6.67
CA THR A 70 4.37 0.22 7.57
C THR A 70 5.66 0.39 8.36
N ARG A 71 5.78 1.49 9.11
CA ARG A 71 6.96 1.72 9.96
C ARG A 71 6.76 1.16 11.37
N ILE A 72 5.51 0.96 11.78
CA ILE A 72 5.16 0.48 13.11
C ILE A 72 4.25 -0.74 13.01
N PRO A 73 4.28 -1.66 14.00
CA PRO A 73 3.52 -2.91 13.91
C PRO A 73 2.01 -2.76 14.10
N GLU A 74 1.55 -1.75 14.83
CA GLU A 74 0.16 -1.67 15.27
C GLU A 74 -0.87 -1.71 14.11
N PRO A 75 -0.68 -0.96 13.00
CA PRO A 75 -1.68 -1.01 11.93
C PRO A 75 -1.81 -2.41 11.32
N ILE A 76 -0.71 -3.15 11.21
CA ILE A 76 -0.74 -4.51 10.66
C ILE A 76 -1.42 -5.47 11.64
N ALA A 77 -1.12 -5.36 12.93
CA ALA A 77 -1.75 -6.22 13.94
C ALA A 77 -3.26 -6.00 13.98
N ALA A 78 -3.72 -4.76 13.92
CA ALA A 78 -5.14 -4.45 13.92
C ALA A 78 -5.82 -4.98 12.65
N PHE A 79 -5.17 -4.88 11.50
CA PHE A 79 -5.69 -5.41 10.24
C PHE A 79 -5.81 -6.94 10.31
N GLN A 80 -4.81 -7.61 10.84
CA GLN A 80 -4.79 -9.08 10.94
C GLN A 80 -5.96 -9.62 11.77
N VAL A 81 -6.31 -8.93 12.84
CA VAL A 81 -7.45 -9.33 13.68
C VAL A 81 -8.74 -9.36 12.87
N ARG A 82 -8.95 -8.38 12.00
CA ARG A 82 -10.16 -8.28 11.17
C ARG A 82 -10.11 -9.17 9.93
N HIS A 83 -8.91 -9.41 9.40
CA HIS A 83 -8.70 -10.13 8.15
C HIS A 83 -7.60 -11.17 8.28
N PRO A 84 -7.84 -12.23 9.10
CA PRO A 84 -6.79 -13.23 9.39
C PRO A 84 -6.41 -14.10 8.19
N GLU A 85 -7.19 -14.04 7.11
CA GLU A 85 -6.90 -14.80 5.90
C GLU A 85 -5.67 -14.28 5.14
N PHE A 86 -5.26 -13.03 5.38
CA PHE A 86 -4.08 -12.47 4.72
C PHE A 86 -2.83 -12.74 5.52
N LYS A 87 -1.74 -13.07 4.81
CA LYS A 87 -0.46 -13.34 5.43
C LYS A 87 0.20 -12.03 5.87
N THR A 88 0.63 -11.96 7.13
CA THR A 88 1.25 -10.77 7.67
C THR A 88 2.61 -11.08 8.27
N GLY A 89 3.52 -10.09 8.21
CA GLY A 89 4.72 -10.04 9.03
C GLY A 89 4.52 -9.03 10.14
N LYS A 90 5.60 -8.56 10.74
CA LYS A 90 5.52 -7.58 11.83
C LYS A 90 5.01 -6.23 11.33
N VAL A 91 5.47 -5.79 10.18
CA VAL A 91 5.13 -4.49 9.57
C VAL A 91 4.65 -4.63 8.13
N THR A 92 4.25 -5.82 7.71
CA THR A 92 3.84 -6.07 6.32
C THR A 92 2.57 -6.89 6.25
N VAL A 93 1.82 -6.70 5.16
CA VAL A 93 0.71 -7.58 4.79
C VAL A 93 0.79 -7.86 3.31
N LEU A 94 0.57 -9.13 2.93
CA LEU A 94 0.65 -9.59 1.55
C LEU A 94 -0.75 -9.79 0.97
N PHE A 95 -0.97 -9.22 -0.22
CA PHE A 95 -2.19 -9.41 -0.99
C PHE A 95 -1.87 -10.21 -2.25
N PRO A 96 -2.33 -11.48 -2.35
CA PRO A 96 -2.15 -12.27 -3.56
C PRO A 96 -2.80 -11.61 -4.78
N PRO A 97 -2.32 -11.89 -6.01
CA PRO A 97 -2.81 -11.20 -7.21
C PRO A 97 -4.29 -11.39 -7.51
N ASP A 98 -4.86 -12.52 -7.07
CA ASP A 98 -6.27 -12.85 -7.28
C ASP A 98 -7.15 -12.56 -6.07
N ALA A 99 -6.60 -11.96 -5.03
CA ALA A 99 -7.34 -11.70 -3.80
C ALA A 99 -8.40 -10.62 -4.01
N GLU A 100 -9.52 -10.79 -3.31
CA GLU A 100 -10.48 -9.72 -3.14
C GLU A 100 -10.01 -8.82 -2.01
N ILE A 101 -9.84 -7.54 -2.31
CA ILE A 101 -9.23 -6.59 -1.37
C ILE A 101 -10.31 -6.00 -0.46
N PRO A 102 -10.19 -6.14 0.87
CA PRO A 102 -11.12 -5.52 1.81
C PRO A 102 -10.81 -4.02 1.93
N GLU A 103 -11.46 -3.22 1.08
CA GLU A 103 -11.09 -1.81 0.93
C GLU A 103 -11.22 -1.01 2.21
N ASP A 104 -12.28 -1.23 2.99
CA ASP A 104 -12.48 -0.53 4.27
C ASP A 104 -11.37 -0.88 5.28
N GLY A 105 -11.00 -2.17 5.34
CA GLY A 105 -9.93 -2.61 6.22
C GLY A 105 -8.57 -2.07 5.82
N VAL A 106 -8.30 -2.03 4.52
CA VAL A 106 -7.06 -1.47 4.00
C VAL A 106 -7.00 0.03 4.24
N ALA A 107 -8.09 0.75 4.00
CA ALA A 107 -8.16 2.19 4.28
C ALA A 107 -7.88 2.48 5.76
N GLU A 108 -8.43 1.69 6.67
CA GLU A 108 -8.17 1.83 8.10
C GLU A 108 -6.69 1.58 8.42
N LEU A 109 -6.09 0.56 7.82
CA LEU A 109 -4.66 0.28 7.99
C LEU A 109 -3.82 1.48 7.54
N ILE A 110 -4.12 2.01 6.36
CA ILE A 110 -3.39 3.15 5.81
C ILE A 110 -3.54 4.37 6.73
N ARG A 111 -4.76 4.64 7.19
CA ARG A 111 -5.02 5.77 8.09
C ARG A 111 -4.22 5.66 9.37
N ARG A 112 -4.22 4.48 10.01
CA ARG A 112 -3.45 4.25 11.24
C ARG A 112 -1.96 4.41 11.04
N ALA A 113 -1.46 4.03 9.88
CA ALA A 113 -0.02 4.09 9.58
C ALA A 113 0.47 5.49 9.23
N THR A 114 -0.43 6.39 8.82
CA THR A 114 -0.04 7.69 8.24
C THR A 114 -0.55 8.91 9.02
N THR A 115 -1.31 8.72 10.09
CA THR A 115 -1.76 9.83 10.95
C THR A 115 -1.00 9.92 12.30
#